data_0d5279e39a65626e005fc642c39a5239
#
_entry.id   0d5279e39a65626e005fc642c39a5239
#
_cell.length_a   1.000
_cell.length_b   1.000
_cell.length_c   1.000
_cell.angle_alpha   90.00
_cell.angle_beta   90.00
_cell.angle_gamma   90.00
#
_symmetry.space_group_name_H-M   'P 1'
#
loop_
_entity.id
_entity.type
_entity.pdbx_description
1 polymer ?
#
loop_
_entity_poly.entity_id
_entity_poly.type
_entity_poly.pdbx_seq_one_letter_code
_entity_poly.pdbx_strand_id
1 'polypeptide(L)'
;MRGKPCFVDTNIWLYAFINSVDNDKTVIAEQLIKSHKVVVSSQVVNELCVNLIKKAKLSEPEIKELISSFYKKYSVVDVSKEIMIKASTLREEYKFSFWDSIVVSAALFSDAGTLYTEDMHDGLIVEGHLRIVNPFK
;
A
#
# COMPACT_ATOMS: atom_id res chain seq x y z
N MET A 1 -21.74 6.78 10.08
CA MET A 1 -21.17 6.36 8.84
C MET A 1 -19.77 5.77 8.98
N ARG A 2 -19.50 4.71 8.30
CA ARG A 2 -18.18 4.11 8.32
C ARG A 2 -17.17 5.02 7.67
N GLY A 3 -15.95 5.01 8.18
CA GLY A 3 -14.86 5.69 7.54
C GLY A 3 -14.53 5.07 6.19
N LYS A 4 -13.77 5.80 5.43
CA LYS A 4 -13.27 5.31 4.15
C LYS A 4 -12.25 4.21 4.38
N PRO A 5 -12.01 3.34 3.39
CA PRO A 5 -10.96 2.34 3.50
C PRO A 5 -9.60 3.00 3.56
N CYS A 6 -8.59 2.25 3.96
CA CYS A 6 -7.22 2.72 3.92
C CYS A 6 -6.43 1.94 2.87
N PHE A 7 -5.48 2.63 2.27
CA PHE A 7 -4.54 2.01 1.33
C PHE A 7 -3.25 1.73 2.09
N VAL A 8 -2.71 0.52 1.95
CA VAL A 8 -1.50 0.11 2.68
C VAL A 8 -0.38 -0.15 1.68
N ASP A 9 0.70 0.61 1.81
CA ASP A 9 1.85 0.52 0.92
C ASP A 9 2.70 -0.72 1.23
N THR A 10 3.56 -1.07 0.29
CA THR A 10 4.35 -2.31 0.33
C THR A 10 5.16 -2.49 1.60
N ASN A 11 5.84 -1.46 2.07
CA ASN A 11 6.72 -1.58 3.25
C ASN A 11 5.94 -1.97 4.51
N ILE A 12 4.70 -1.49 4.66
CA ILE A 12 3.88 -1.86 5.80
C ILE A 12 3.58 -3.37 5.77
N TRP A 13 3.23 -3.88 4.58
CA TRP A 13 2.99 -5.33 4.41
C TRP A 13 4.23 -6.15 4.73
N LEU A 14 5.39 -5.66 4.33
CA LEU A 14 6.64 -6.38 4.59
C LEU A 14 6.90 -6.51 6.08
N TYR A 15 6.65 -5.45 6.86
CA TYR A 15 6.78 -5.55 8.32
C TYR A 15 5.82 -6.56 8.91
N ALA A 16 4.61 -6.65 8.35
CA ALA A 16 3.61 -7.60 8.84
C ALA A 16 3.98 -9.04 8.52
N PHE A 17 4.57 -9.29 7.35
CA PHE A 17 4.87 -10.65 6.90
C PHE A 17 6.24 -11.16 7.33
N ILE A 18 7.22 -10.28 7.44
CA ILE A 18 8.59 -10.68 7.79
C ILE A 18 8.85 -10.23 9.21
N ASN A 19 9.12 -11.19 10.07
CA ASN A 19 9.53 -10.92 11.44
C ASN A 19 10.92 -10.31 11.37
N SER A 20 10.98 -9.01 11.45
CA SER A 20 12.24 -8.28 11.33
C SER A 20 12.83 -8.01 12.71
N VAL A 21 13.99 -7.37 12.70
CA VAL A 21 14.65 -6.90 13.91
C VAL A 21 13.76 -5.95 14.71
N ASP A 22 12.86 -5.24 14.03
CA ASP A 22 11.99 -4.26 14.66
C ASP A 22 10.59 -4.85 14.89
N ASN A 23 10.42 -5.50 16.05
CA ASN A 23 9.15 -6.11 16.43
C ASN A 23 8.04 -5.08 16.63
N ASP A 24 8.38 -3.85 17.02
CA ASP A 24 7.38 -2.80 17.22
C ASP A 24 6.67 -2.47 15.92
N LYS A 25 7.43 -2.35 14.83
CA LYS A 25 6.84 -2.09 13.52
C LYS A 25 5.98 -3.25 13.05
N THR A 26 6.40 -4.48 13.31
CA THR A 26 5.61 -5.68 12.96
C THR A 26 4.26 -5.65 13.67
N VAL A 27 4.24 -5.37 14.96
CA VAL A 27 3.01 -5.33 15.73
C VAL A 27 2.08 -4.24 15.23
N ILE A 28 2.63 -3.04 14.99
CA ILE A 28 1.84 -1.92 14.50
C ILE A 28 1.25 -2.24 13.13
N ALA A 29 2.06 -2.79 12.23
CA ALA A 29 1.61 -3.16 10.88
C ALA A 29 0.49 -4.20 10.93
N GLU A 30 0.66 -5.24 11.73
CA GLU A 30 -0.36 -6.29 11.85
C GLU A 30 -1.67 -5.75 12.41
N GLN A 31 -1.61 -4.93 13.44
CA GLN A 31 -2.81 -4.35 14.04
C GLN A 31 -3.52 -3.41 13.07
N LEU A 32 -2.76 -2.62 12.34
CA LEU A 32 -3.30 -1.70 11.35
C LEU A 32 -4.10 -2.46 10.28
N ILE A 33 -3.51 -3.52 9.75
CA ILE A 33 -4.15 -4.32 8.70
C ILE A 33 -5.43 -5.00 9.23
N LYS A 34 -5.39 -5.51 10.46
CA LYS A 34 -6.54 -6.20 11.04
C LYS A 34 -7.71 -5.27 11.37
N SER A 35 -7.42 -4.03 11.73
CA SER A 35 -8.43 -3.12 12.27
C SER A 35 -9.07 -2.22 11.23
N HIS A 36 -8.65 -2.29 9.97
CA HIS A 36 -9.15 -1.41 8.91
C HIS A 36 -9.68 -2.21 7.73
N LYS A 37 -10.55 -1.57 6.96
CA LYS A 37 -10.91 -2.06 5.64
C LYS A 37 -9.79 -1.64 4.70
N VAL A 38 -9.05 -2.60 4.17
CA VAL A 38 -7.80 -2.35 3.44
C VAL A 38 -7.99 -2.51 1.95
N VAL A 39 -7.44 -1.57 1.20
CA VAL A 39 -7.32 -1.67 -0.26
C VAL A 39 -5.83 -1.61 -0.63
N VAL A 40 -5.49 -2.26 -1.73
CA VAL A 40 -4.14 -2.24 -2.29
C VAL A 40 -4.24 -2.16 -3.80
N SER A 41 -3.11 -1.97 -4.47
CA SER A 41 -3.05 -2.02 -5.92
C SER A 41 -2.30 -3.26 -6.38
N SER A 42 -2.48 -3.61 -7.66
CA SER A 42 -1.71 -4.70 -8.26
C SER A 42 -0.21 -4.43 -8.20
N GLN A 43 0.22 -3.17 -8.26
CA GLN A 43 1.62 -2.80 -8.10
C GLN A 43 2.14 -3.20 -6.72
N VAL A 44 1.38 -2.90 -5.66
CA VAL A 44 1.76 -3.25 -4.29
C VAL A 44 1.87 -4.76 -4.15
N VAL A 45 0.91 -5.51 -4.69
CA VAL A 45 0.96 -6.98 -4.63
C VAL A 45 2.23 -7.49 -5.33
N ASN A 46 2.56 -6.96 -6.50
CA ASN A 46 3.76 -7.38 -7.24
C ASN A 46 5.04 -7.05 -6.48
N GLU A 47 5.13 -5.85 -5.93
CA GLU A 47 6.31 -5.45 -5.15
C GLU A 47 6.48 -6.32 -3.91
N LEU A 48 5.37 -6.64 -3.25
CA LEU A 48 5.40 -7.52 -2.11
C LEU A 48 5.92 -8.91 -2.49
N CYS A 49 5.43 -9.45 -3.61
CA CYS A 49 5.90 -10.75 -4.11
C CYS A 49 7.40 -10.75 -4.36
N VAL A 50 7.90 -9.73 -5.06
CA VAL A 50 9.33 -9.62 -5.36
C VAL A 50 10.16 -9.62 -4.07
N ASN A 51 9.73 -8.84 -3.11
CA ASN A 51 10.46 -8.74 -1.84
C ASN A 51 10.40 -10.02 -1.02
N LEU A 52 9.26 -10.70 -1.02
CA LEU A 52 9.13 -11.96 -0.29
C LEU A 52 9.96 -13.08 -0.91
N ILE A 53 10.07 -13.10 -2.24
CA ILE A 53 10.96 -14.04 -2.90
C ILE A 53 12.41 -13.79 -2.48
N LYS A 54 12.83 -12.53 -2.50
CA LYS A 54 14.22 -12.16 -2.17
C LYS A 54 14.53 -12.35 -0.69
N LYS A 55 13.65 -11.91 0.19
CA LYS A 55 13.97 -11.83 1.63
C LYS A 55 13.51 -13.04 2.42
N ALA A 56 12.41 -13.65 2.04
CA ALA A 56 11.84 -14.80 2.77
C ALA A 56 11.90 -16.09 1.98
N LYS A 57 12.47 -16.06 0.78
CA LYS A 57 12.68 -17.26 -0.06
C LYS A 57 11.40 -18.01 -0.38
N LEU A 58 10.30 -17.31 -0.58
CA LEU A 58 9.03 -17.94 -0.93
C LEU A 58 9.14 -18.63 -2.29
N SER A 59 8.56 -19.82 -2.38
CA SER A 59 8.47 -20.57 -3.62
C SER A 59 7.34 -20.03 -4.49
N GLU A 60 7.34 -20.38 -5.79
CA GLU A 60 6.25 -19.95 -6.67
C GLU A 60 4.87 -20.47 -6.23
N PRO A 61 4.73 -21.74 -5.77
CA PRO A 61 3.43 -22.13 -5.21
C PRO A 61 2.98 -21.27 -4.05
N GLU A 62 3.89 -20.87 -3.17
CA GLU A 62 3.57 -19.96 -2.06
C GLU A 62 3.18 -18.58 -2.56
N ILE A 63 3.83 -18.07 -3.60
CA ILE A 63 3.49 -16.78 -4.20
C ILE A 63 2.09 -16.83 -4.83
N LYS A 64 1.75 -17.91 -5.53
CA LYS A 64 0.41 -18.05 -6.11
C LYS A 64 -0.67 -18.01 -5.04
N GLU A 65 -0.42 -18.67 -3.93
CA GLU A 65 -1.34 -18.70 -2.80
C GLU A 65 -1.50 -17.31 -2.19
N LEU A 66 -0.39 -16.59 -2.05
CA LEU A 66 -0.40 -15.23 -1.52
C LEU A 66 -1.25 -14.32 -2.41
N ILE A 67 -1.02 -14.36 -3.72
CA ILE A 67 -1.78 -13.52 -4.67
C ILE A 67 -3.27 -13.84 -4.56
N SER A 68 -3.62 -15.13 -4.57
CA SER A 68 -5.02 -15.55 -4.46
C SER A 68 -5.65 -15.05 -3.17
N SER A 69 -4.91 -15.12 -2.07
CA SER A 69 -5.40 -14.66 -0.77
C SER A 69 -5.64 -13.15 -0.76
N PHE A 70 -4.75 -12.37 -1.38
CA PHE A 70 -4.92 -10.92 -1.45
C PHE A 70 -6.19 -10.56 -2.19
N TYR A 71 -6.43 -11.19 -3.34
CA TYR A 71 -7.62 -10.88 -4.13
C TYR A 71 -8.91 -11.34 -3.46
N LYS A 72 -8.84 -12.34 -2.59
CA LYS A 72 -10.01 -12.78 -1.81
C LYS A 72 -10.29 -11.87 -0.62
N LYS A 73 -9.24 -11.48 0.10
CA LYS A 73 -9.37 -10.76 1.38
C LYS A 73 -9.50 -9.26 1.24
N TYR A 74 -8.85 -8.69 0.24
CA TYR A 74 -8.75 -7.24 0.13
C TYR A 74 -9.23 -6.78 -1.23
N SER A 75 -9.61 -5.52 -1.30
CA SER A 75 -9.93 -4.90 -2.58
C SER A 75 -8.61 -4.57 -3.29
N VAL A 76 -8.41 -5.10 -4.47
CA VAL A 76 -7.20 -4.87 -5.26
C VAL A 76 -7.56 -4.03 -6.48
N VAL A 77 -6.94 -2.86 -6.59
CA VAL A 77 -7.13 -1.95 -7.73
C VAL A 77 -6.03 -2.24 -8.75
N ASP A 78 -6.43 -2.58 -9.97
CA ASP A 78 -5.44 -2.76 -11.04
C ASP A 78 -4.94 -1.41 -11.51
N VAL A 79 -3.63 -1.31 -11.76
CA VAL A 79 -3.05 -0.07 -12.25
C VAL A 79 -3.45 0.12 -13.70
N SER A 80 -4.42 0.97 -13.91
CA SER A 80 -5.03 1.24 -15.21
C SER A 80 -4.38 2.45 -15.88
N LYS A 81 -4.77 2.67 -17.15
CA LYS A 81 -4.37 3.88 -17.87
C LYS A 81 -4.74 5.14 -17.09
N GLU A 82 -5.97 5.18 -16.55
CA GLU A 82 -6.46 6.33 -15.80
C GLU A 82 -5.61 6.60 -14.56
N ILE A 83 -5.23 5.55 -13.86
CA ILE A 83 -4.35 5.69 -12.68
C ILE A 83 -2.99 6.24 -13.09
N MET A 84 -2.44 5.76 -14.21
CA MET A 84 -1.13 6.21 -14.68
C MET A 84 -1.17 7.68 -15.13
N ILE A 85 -2.23 8.10 -15.79
CA ILE A 85 -2.39 9.49 -16.21
C ILE A 85 -2.54 10.40 -14.99
N LYS A 86 -3.38 10.01 -14.03
CA LYS A 86 -3.55 10.77 -12.80
C LYS A 86 -2.23 10.88 -12.03
N ALA A 87 -1.44 9.81 -12.00
CA ALA A 87 -0.13 9.83 -11.35
C ALA A 87 0.77 10.91 -11.97
N SER A 88 0.73 11.05 -13.29
CA SER A 88 1.50 12.09 -13.98
C SER A 88 1.07 13.48 -13.50
N THR A 89 -0.23 13.73 -13.42
CA THR A 89 -0.77 14.98 -12.90
C THR A 89 -0.30 15.25 -11.48
N LEU A 90 -0.31 14.20 -10.64
CA LEU A 90 0.13 14.34 -9.25
C LEU A 90 1.62 14.69 -9.15
N ARG A 91 2.44 14.16 -10.05
CA ARG A 91 3.86 14.51 -10.08
C ARG A 91 4.07 15.96 -10.43
N GLU A 92 3.22 16.51 -11.29
CA GLU A 92 3.28 17.95 -11.61
C GLU A 92 2.93 18.81 -10.40
N GLU A 93 1.97 18.37 -9.59
CA GLU A 93 1.45 19.16 -8.48
C GLU A 93 2.19 18.97 -7.16
N TYR A 94 2.64 17.75 -6.87
CA TYR A 94 3.11 17.40 -5.53
C TYR A 94 4.55 16.93 -5.43
N LYS A 95 5.27 16.81 -6.50
CA LYS A 95 6.68 16.37 -6.49
C LYS A 95 6.90 14.97 -5.91
N PHE A 96 5.99 14.06 -6.16
CA PHE A 96 6.20 12.65 -5.81
C PHE A 96 7.22 12.03 -6.76
N SER A 97 7.92 10.98 -6.30
CA SER A 97 8.69 10.13 -7.20
C SER A 97 7.73 9.44 -8.17
N PHE A 98 8.28 8.85 -9.23
CA PHE A 98 7.47 8.16 -10.23
C PHE A 98 6.59 7.08 -9.59
N TRP A 99 7.22 6.19 -8.83
CA TRP A 99 6.49 5.05 -8.25
C TRP A 99 5.55 5.46 -7.12
N ASP A 100 5.96 6.42 -6.30
CA ASP A 100 5.09 6.95 -5.23
C ASP A 100 3.84 7.58 -5.81
N SER A 101 3.94 8.27 -6.94
CA SER A 101 2.79 8.89 -7.57
C SER A 101 1.75 7.87 -8.01
N ILE A 102 2.20 6.68 -8.44
CA ILE A 102 1.29 5.61 -8.84
C ILE A 102 0.56 5.05 -7.62
N VAL A 103 1.27 4.90 -6.50
CA VAL A 103 0.65 4.46 -5.24
C VAL A 103 -0.42 5.46 -4.80
N VAL A 104 -0.09 6.75 -4.80
CA VAL A 104 -1.04 7.81 -4.40
C VAL A 104 -2.24 7.83 -5.32
N SER A 105 -2.01 7.72 -6.63
CA SER A 105 -3.09 7.71 -7.61
C SER A 105 -4.03 6.52 -7.41
N ALA A 106 -3.48 5.34 -7.18
CA ALA A 106 -4.28 4.13 -6.92
C ALA A 106 -5.11 4.32 -5.64
N ALA A 107 -4.53 4.92 -4.61
CA ALA A 107 -5.25 5.18 -3.37
C ALA A 107 -6.43 6.14 -3.61
N LEU A 108 -6.22 7.17 -4.42
CA LEU A 108 -7.32 8.10 -4.78
C LEU A 108 -8.42 7.38 -5.53
N PHE A 109 -8.06 6.53 -6.50
CA PHE A 109 -9.05 5.79 -7.29
C PHE A 109 -9.83 4.79 -6.46
N SER A 110 -9.26 4.28 -5.39
CA SER A 110 -9.94 3.34 -4.49
C SER A 110 -10.80 4.05 -3.43
N ASP A 111 -10.85 5.37 -3.48
CA ASP A 111 -11.58 6.20 -2.51
C ASP A 111 -11.06 6.00 -1.08
N ALA A 112 -9.78 5.73 -0.93
CA ALA A 112 -9.18 5.62 0.39
C ALA A 112 -9.13 6.99 1.06
N GLY A 113 -9.37 7.01 2.37
CA GLY A 113 -9.22 8.24 3.16
C GLY A 113 -7.81 8.43 3.67
N THR A 114 -7.09 7.32 3.84
CA THR A 114 -5.72 7.33 4.37
C THR A 114 -4.85 6.40 3.56
N LEU A 115 -3.63 6.85 3.28
CA LEU A 115 -2.57 6.03 2.72
C LEU A 115 -1.51 5.84 3.79
N TYR A 116 -1.34 4.61 4.25
CA TYR A 116 -0.29 4.28 5.21
C TYR A 116 0.99 3.90 4.48
N THR A 117 2.04 4.65 4.75
CA THR A 117 3.34 4.42 4.11
C THR A 117 4.44 5.00 4.99
N GLU A 118 5.60 4.39 4.95
CA GLU A 118 6.77 4.87 5.68
C GLU A 118 7.61 5.86 4.86
N ASP A 119 7.46 5.83 3.55
CA ASP A 119 8.40 6.46 2.62
C ASP A 119 8.00 7.83 2.11
N MET A 120 6.76 8.24 2.33
CA MET A 120 6.26 9.50 1.79
C MET A 120 6.08 10.55 2.88
N HIS A 121 5.74 11.75 2.45
CA HIS A 121 5.58 12.90 3.33
C HIS A 121 4.42 12.70 4.32
N ASP A 122 4.73 12.44 5.56
CA ASP A 122 3.76 12.20 6.62
C ASP A 122 2.92 13.46 6.87
N GLY A 123 1.61 13.30 6.87
CA GLY A 123 0.68 14.39 7.14
C GLY A 123 0.18 15.13 5.91
N LEU A 124 0.75 14.87 4.74
CA LEU A 124 0.30 15.53 3.51
C LEU A 124 -1.13 15.11 3.17
N ILE A 125 -1.96 16.07 2.81
CA ILE A 125 -3.31 15.80 2.32
C ILE A 125 -3.33 16.07 0.81
N VAL A 126 -3.65 15.02 0.05
CA VAL A 126 -3.65 15.08 -1.40
C VAL A 126 -5.08 15.34 -1.89
N GLU A 127 -5.24 16.39 -2.68
CA GLU A 127 -6.53 16.79 -3.28
C GLU A 127 -7.66 16.94 -2.25
N GLY A 128 -7.32 17.27 -1.01
CA GLY A 128 -8.31 17.47 0.04
C GLY A 128 -8.98 16.19 0.55
N HIS A 129 -8.56 15.03 0.07
CA HIS A 129 -9.23 13.76 0.39
C HIS A 129 -8.34 12.73 1.06
N LEU A 130 -7.13 12.55 0.53
CA LEU A 130 -6.28 11.45 0.92
C LEU A 130 -5.19 11.95 1.85
N ARG A 131 -5.17 11.41 3.05
CA ARG A 131 -4.13 11.76 4.02
C ARG A 131 -3.03 10.70 3.99
N ILE A 132 -1.79 11.14 3.85
CA ILE A 132 -0.64 10.26 3.92
C ILE A 132 -0.18 10.20 5.37
N VAL A 133 -0.02 8.99 5.90
CA VAL A 133 0.31 8.78 7.31
C VAL A 133 1.41 7.74 7.44
N ASN A 134 2.45 8.09 8.19
CA ASN A 134 3.45 7.12 8.61
C ASN A 134 2.98 6.53 9.95
N PRO A 135 2.57 5.25 9.98
CA PRO A 135 1.97 4.69 11.20
C PRO A 135 2.97 4.42 12.31
N PHE A 136 4.26 4.58 12.02
CA PHE A 136 5.33 4.31 12.98
C PHE A 136 5.83 5.54 13.71
N LYS A 137 5.28 6.70 13.41
CA LYS A 137 5.61 7.93 14.09
C LYS A 137 4.65 8.28 15.19
#